data_bf5da3f980c51130ef54e57755b1a5f7
#
_entry.id   bf5da3f980c51130ef54e57755b1a5f7
#
_cell.length_a   1.000
_cell.length_b   1.000
_cell.length_c   1.000
_cell.angle_alpha   90.00
_cell.angle_beta   90.00
_cell.angle_gamma   90.00
#
_symmetry.space_group_name_H-M   'P 1'
#
loop_
_entity.id
_entity.type
_entity.pdbx_description
1 polymer ?
#
loop_
_entity_poly.entity_id
_entity_poly.type
_entity_poly.pdbx_seq_one_letter_code
_entity_poly.pdbx_strand_id
1 'polypeptide(L)'
;MVQEIYLYAIISVLLSIGIFFIAKFVIQSKLSDLKGSSKLLGLITLVIIILEAGYLGIDLGWFEVATEVIATIGVGFFLLTFAIQNHLKNIVSGIGLYLNKNINIGDYIEIDGIKAQINEFHLMKTVAKTSNGKIVYIPNLKFSESVILISKG
;
A
#
# COMPACT_ATOMS: atom_id res chain seq x y z
N MET A 1 7.30 -5.37 -38.21
CA MET A 1 6.87 -4.19 -37.44
C MET A 1 5.51 -4.38 -36.79
N VAL A 2 4.39 -4.56 -37.54
CA VAL A 2 3.03 -4.77 -36.91
C VAL A 2 2.95 -6.04 -36.08
N GLN A 3 3.53 -7.16 -36.52
CA GLN A 3 3.53 -8.42 -35.76
C GLN A 3 4.34 -8.33 -34.44
N GLU A 4 5.41 -7.56 -34.41
CA GLU A 4 6.23 -7.37 -33.20
C GLU A 4 5.47 -6.58 -32.14
N ILE A 5 4.70 -5.57 -32.53
CA ILE A 5 3.86 -4.77 -31.61
C ILE A 5 2.86 -5.66 -30.89
N TYR A 6 2.14 -6.50 -31.63
CA TYR A 6 1.19 -7.44 -30.99
C TYR A 6 1.88 -8.48 -30.10
N LEU A 7 3.10 -8.91 -30.45
CA LEU A 7 3.87 -9.83 -29.62
C LEU A 7 4.24 -9.18 -28.28
N TYR A 8 4.75 -7.94 -28.29
CA TYR A 8 5.07 -7.21 -27.06
C TYR A 8 3.84 -6.93 -26.21
N ALA A 9 2.71 -6.56 -26.83
CA ALA A 9 1.45 -6.37 -26.14
C ALA A 9 0.96 -7.66 -25.45
N ILE A 10 1.07 -8.81 -26.10
CA ILE A 10 0.71 -10.10 -25.48
C ILE A 10 1.64 -10.43 -24.32
N ILE A 11 2.94 -10.21 -24.48
CA ILE A 11 3.93 -10.47 -23.42
C ILE A 11 3.67 -9.57 -22.21
N SER A 12 3.40 -8.28 -22.39
CA SER A 12 3.13 -7.34 -21.30
C SER A 12 1.88 -7.75 -20.51
N VAL A 13 0.80 -8.10 -21.20
CA VAL A 13 -0.43 -8.59 -20.55
C VAL A 13 -0.16 -9.87 -19.73
N LEU A 14 0.60 -10.82 -20.27
CA LEU A 14 0.96 -12.04 -19.55
C LEU A 14 1.81 -11.75 -18.31
N LEU A 15 2.76 -10.80 -18.40
CA LEU A 15 3.56 -10.34 -17.27
C LEU A 15 2.70 -9.66 -16.20
N SER A 16 1.78 -8.79 -16.59
CA SER A 16 0.86 -8.10 -15.67
C SER A 16 -0.04 -9.08 -14.92
N ILE A 17 -0.55 -10.10 -15.62
CA ILE A 17 -1.30 -11.20 -15.01
C ILE A 17 -0.41 -11.97 -14.02
N GLY A 18 0.83 -12.27 -14.38
CA GLY A 18 1.79 -12.94 -13.50
C GLY A 18 2.05 -12.13 -12.22
N ILE A 19 2.30 -10.83 -12.36
CA ILE A 19 2.50 -9.92 -11.22
C ILE A 19 1.26 -9.89 -10.30
N PHE A 20 0.05 -9.83 -10.88
CA PHE A 20 -1.18 -9.88 -10.11
C PHE A 20 -1.29 -11.17 -9.29
N PHE A 21 -1.03 -12.34 -9.87
CA PHE A 21 -1.08 -13.60 -9.15
C PHE A 21 -0.04 -13.70 -8.05
N ILE A 22 1.18 -13.19 -8.28
CA ILE A 22 2.23 -13.13 -7.27
C ILE A 22 1.78 -12.22 -6.11
N ALA A 23 1.28 -11.01 -6.40
CA ALA A 23 0.79 -10.08 -5.39
C ALA A 23 -0.36 -10.70 -4.57
N LYS A 24 -1.32 -11.32 -5.25
CA LYS A 24 -2.43 -12.04 -4.61
C LYS A 24 -1.93 -13.14 -3.68
N PHE A 25 -1.00 -13.98 -4.15
CA PHE A 25 -0.42 -15.05 -3.35
C PHE A 25 0.30 -14.53 -2.11
N VAL A 26 1.15 -13.50 -2.26
CA VAL A 26 1.88 -12.88 -1.15
C VAL A 26 0.91 -12.29 -0.12
N ILE A 27 -0.10 -11.54 -0.56
CA ILE A 27 -1.07 -10.92 0.34
C ILE A 27 -1.88 -11.99 1.08
N GLN A 28 -2.34 -13.01 0.37
CA GLN A 28 -3.13 -14.08 1.00
C GLN A 28 -2.32 -14.97 1.94
N SER A 29 -1.02 -15.21 1.66
CA SER A 29 -0.17 -16.08 2.47
C SER A 29 0.51 -15.36 3.63
N LYS A 30 0.84 -14.07 3.49
CA LYS A 30 1.64 -13.31 4.47
C LYS A 30 0.87 -12.22 5.19
N LEU A 31 -0.24 -11.74 4.63
CA LEU A 31 -0.99 -10.59 5.13
C LEU A 31 -2.48 -10.92 5.32
N SER A 32 -2.87 -12.20 5.40
CA SER A 32 -4.27 -12.65 5.52
C SER A 32 -4.99 -12.04 6.71
N ASP A 33 -4.31 -11.96 7.85
CA ASP A 33 -4.89 -11.50 9.11
C ASP A 33 -4.82 -9.96 9.28
N LEU A 34 -4.17 -9.27 8.35
CA LEU A 34 -4.13 -7.81 8.35
C LEU A 34 -5.48 -7.25 7.89
N LYS A 35 -6.18 -6.56 8.77
CA LYS A 35 -7.44 -5.88 8.42
C LYS A 35 -7.18 -4.83 7.33
N GLY A 36 -7.77 -5.02 6.17
CA GLY A 36 -7.59 -4.16 5.00
C GLY A 36 -6.69 -4.75 3.90
N SER A 37 -6.21 -5.97 4.05
CA SER A 37 -5.40 -6.67 3.02
C SER A 37 -6.12 -6.77 1.67
N SER A 38 -7.43 -6.94 1.65
CA SER A 38 -8.24 -6.94 0.43
C SER A 38 -8.25 -5.58 -0.28
N LYS A 39 -8.24 -4.48 0.48
CA LYS A 39 -8.13 -3.12 -0.08
C LYS A 39 -6.74 -2.88 -0.67
N LEU A 40 -5.70 -3.42 -0.04
CA LEU A 40 -4.34 -3.37 -0.57
C LEU A 40 -4.24 -4.12 -1.90
N LEU A 41 -4.83 -5.33 -1.99
CA LEU A 41 -4.87 -6.07 -3.25
C LEU A 41 -5.63 -5.30 -4.33
N GLY A 42 -6.76 -4.68 -4.00
CA GLY A 42 -7.52 -3.82 -4.91
C GLY A 42 -6.71 -2.63 -5.43
N LEU A 43 -5.94 -1.98 -4.55
CA LEU A 43 -5.07 -0.86 -4.93
C LEU A 43 -3.95 -1.33 -5.89
N ILE A 44 -3.28 -2.44 -5.58
CA ILE A 44 -2.23 -3.02 -6.44
C ILE A 44 -2.83 -3.38 -7.80
N THR A 45 -4.00 -4.01 -7.83
CA THR A 45 -4.70 -4.36 -9.07
C THR A 45 -5.00 -3.12 -9.91
N LEU A 46 -5.50 -2.05 -9.28
CA LEU A 46 -5.77 -0.78 -9.96
C LEU A 46 -4.49 -0.19 -10.59
N VAL A 47 -3.39 -0.19 -9.84
CA VAL A 47 -2.08 0.30 -10.35
C VAL A 47 -1.62 -0.54 -11.54
N ILE A 48 -1.71 -1.87 -11.46
CA ILE A 48 -1.34 -2.76 -12.59
C ILE A 48 -2.18 -2.42 -13.83
N ILE A 49 -3.50 -2.27 -13.68
CA ILE A 49 -4.40 -1.95 -14.79
C ILE A 49 -4.04 -0.60 -15.42
N ILE A 50 -3.76 0.43 -14.61
CA ILE A 50 -3.40 1.77 -15.10
C ILE A 50 -2.07 1.72 -15.87
N LEU A 51 -1.06 1.03 -15.34
CA LEU A 51 0.24 0.91 -16.00
C LEU A 51 0.14 0.13 -17.30
N GLU A 52 -0.61 -0.98 -17.32
CA GLU A 52 -0.82 -1.80 -18.51
C GLU A 52 -1.59 -1.03 -19.59
N ALA A 53 -2.67 -0.34 -19.21
CA ALA A 53 -3.43 0.48 -20.14
C ALA A 53 -2.58 1.62 -20.72
N GLY A 54 -1.71 2.22 -19.91
CA GLY A 54 -0.74 3.22 -20.37
C GLY A 54 0.26 2.64 -21.37
N TYR A 55 0.86 1.49 -21.04
CA TYR A 55 1.82 0.80 -21.91
C TYR A 55 1.18 0.43 -23.27
N LEU A 56 0.03 -0.24 -23.25
CA LEU A 56 -0.69 -0.62 -24.46
C LEU A 56 -1.11 0.59 -25.29
N GLY A 57 -1.51 1.67 -24.65
CA GLY A 57 -1.87 2.92 -25.32
C GLY A 57 -0.69 3.53 -26.10
N ILE A 58 0.52 3.50 -25.50
CA ILE A 58 1.75 3.96 -26.15
C ILE A 58 2.10 3.03 -27.32
N ASP A 59 2.11 1.73 -27.08
CA ASP A 59 2.56 0.72 -28.04
C ASP A 59 1.61 0.64 -29.27
N LEU A 60 0.32 0.86 -29.06
CA LEU A 60 -0.70 0.92 -30.13
C LEU A 60 -0.79 2.29 -30.83
N GLY A 61 0.04 3.27 -30.45
CA GLY A 61 0.08 4.59 -31.08
C GLY A 61 -1.11 5.50 -30.74
N TRP A 62 -1.88 5.18 -29.70
CA TRP A 62 -3.02 6.00 -29.27
C TRP A 62 -2.58 7.32 -28.63
N PHE A 63 -1.30 7.44 -28.29
CA PHE A 63 -0.74 8.58 -27.57
C PHE A 63 -0.09 9.66 -28.44
N GLU A 64 -0.09 9.56 -29.76
CA GLU A 64 0.39 10.69 -30.60
C GLU A 64 -0.39 11.98 -30.34
N VAL A 65 -1.67 11.86 -29.94
CA VAL A 65 -2.53 12.98 -29.53
C VAL A 65 -2.39 13.31 -28.04
N ALA A 66 -1.76 12.43 -27.25
CA ALA A 66 -1.82 12.47 -25.78
C ALA A 66 -0.63 13.18 -25.12
N THR A 67 0.41 13.58 -25.84
CA THR A 67 1.59 14.24 -25.23
C THR A 67 1.24 15.54 -24.52
N GLU A 68 0.31 16.32 -25.04
CA GLU A 68 -0.18 17.55 -24.39
C GLU A 68 -1.08 17.24 -23.19
N VAL A 69 -1.90 16.20 -23.29
CA VAL A 69 -2.78 15.72 -22.22
C VAL A 69 -1.96 15.11 -21.09
N ILE A 70 -0.91 14.33 -21.42
CA ILE A 70 -0.02 13.70 -20.42
C ILE A 70 0.74 14.75 -19.59
N ALA A 71 1.20 15.85 -20.21
CA ALA A 71 1.86 16.91 -19.45
C ALA A 71 0.91 17.56 -18.43
N THR A 72 -0.34 17.81 -18.80
CA THR A 72 -1.36 18.39 -17.93
C THR A 72 -1.80 17.41 -16.84
N ILE A 73 -2.02 16.13 -17.21
CA ILE A 73 -2.33 15.06 -16.26
C ILE A 73 -1.16 14.82 -15.29
N GLY A 74 0.08 14.90 -15.78
CA GLY A 74 1.29 14.74 -14.95
C GLY A 74 1.34 15.72 -13.77
N VAL A 75 0.99 16.98 -13.99
CA VAL A 75 0.87 17.98 -12.91
C VAL A 75 -0.24 17.60 -11.93
N GLY A 76 -1.39 17.14 -12.42
CA GLY A 76 -2.50 16.67 -11.58
C GLY A 76 -2.10 15.45 -10.74
N PHE A 77 -1.41 14.47 -11.33
CA PHE A 77 -0.88 13.30 -10.60
C PHE A 77 0.16 13.70 -9.57
N PHE A 78 1.03 14.66 -9.87
CA PHE A 78 2.01 15.18 -8.93
C PHE A 78 1.32 15.78 -7.68
N LEU A 79 0.32 16.63 -7.88
CA LEU A 79 -0.46 17.20 -6.78
C LEU A 79 -1.22 16.13 -5.99
N LEU A 80 -1.82 15.15 -6.69
CA LEU A 80 -2.51 14.03 -6.06
C LEU A 80 -1.56 13.20 -5.20
N THR A 81 -0.32 12.99 -5.66
CA THR A 81 0.70 12.25 -4.91
C THR A 81 0.98 12.92 -3.56
N PHE A 82 1.10 14.24 -3.52
CA PHE A 82 1.25 14.97 -2.24
C PHE A 82 0.01 14.81 -1.35
N ALA A 83 -1.18 14.87 -1.93
CA ALA A 83 -2.41 14.74 -1.15
C ALA A 83 -2.55 13.37 -0.47
N ILE A 84 -2.09 12.29 -1.13
CA ILE A 84 -2.19 10.92 -0.59
C ILE A 84 -0.91 10.43 0.12
N GLN A 85 0.17 11.19 0.10
CA GLN A 85 1.49 10.78 0.62
C GLN A 85 1.43 10.23 2.05
N ASN A 86 0.72 10.92 2.96
CA ASN A 86 0.61 10.49 4.35
C ASN A 86 -0.19 9.17 4.49
N HIS A 87 -1.17 8.94 3.64
CA HIS A 87 -1.91 7.67 3.62
C HIS A 87 -1.00 6.52 3.16
N LEU A 88 -0.20 6.74 2.10
CA LEU A 88 0.77 5.76 1.62
C LEU A 88 1.82 5.43 2.68
N LYS A 89 2.38 6.44 3.37
CA LYS A 89 3.32 6.23 4.47
C LYS A 89 2.71 5.38 5.58
N ASN A 90 1.46 5.64 5.97
CA ASN A 90 0.77 4.84 6.99
C ASN A 90 0.55 3.39 6.54
N ILE A 91 0.23 3.15 5.26
CA ILE A 91 0.07 1.80 4.70
C ILE A 91 1.40 1.04 4.76
N VAL A 92 2.48 1.65 4.28
CA VAL A 92 3.81 1.03 4.28
C VAL A 92 4.26 0.72 5.71
N SER A 93 4.09 1.68 6.64
CA SER A 93 4.39 1.46 8.05
C SER A 93 3.52 0.36 8.67
N GLY A 94 2.24 0.28 8.31
CA GLY A 94 1.34 -0.77 8.80
C GLY A 94 1.74 -2.17 8.34
N ILE A 95 2.15 -2.32 7.10
CA ILE A 95 2.70 -3.58 6.58
C ILE A 95 4.00 -3.92 7.32
N GLY A 96 4.90 -2.94 7.49
CA GLY A 96 6.15 -3.11 8.22
C GLY A 96 5.93 -3.54 9.67
N LEU A 97 4.97 -2.94 10.38
CA LEU A 97 4.60 -3.31 11.75
C LEU A 97 4.08 -4.75 11.82
N TYR A 98 3.18 -5.12 10.90
CA TYR A 98 2.60 -6.46 10.88
C TYR A 98 3.65 -7.56 10.61
N LEU A 99 4.66 -7.24 9.80
CA LEU A 99 5.76 -8.16 9.50
C LEU A 99 6.88 -8.15 10.56
N ASN A 100 6.85 -7.18 11.47
CA ASN A 100 7.87 -7.04 12.52
C ASN A 100 7.60 -8.01 13.67
N LYS A 101 8.51 -8.96 13.87
CA LYS A 101 8.41 -9.96 14.94
C LYS A 101 8.60 -9.40 16.36
N ASN A 102 9.08 -8.18 16.47
CA ASN A 102 9.36 -7.55 17.77
C ASN A 102 8.16 -6.83 18.39
N ILE A 103 7.10 -6.58 17.59
CA ILE A 103 5.88 -5.90 18.05
C ILE A 103 4.69 -6.79 17.74
N ASN A 104 3.95 -7.18 18.76
CA ASN A 104 2.85 -8.11 18.63
C ASN A 104 1.57 -7.56 19.24
N ILE A 105 0.43 -8.13 18.85
CA ILE A 105 -0.84 -7.92 19.54
C ILE A 105 -0.69 -8.41 20.97
N GLY A 106 -1.14 -7.60 21.94
CA GLY A 106 -0.98 -7.87 23.37
C GLY A 106 0.20 -7.15 24.00
N ASP A 107 1.21 -6.72 23.25
CA ASP A 107 2.33 -5.96 23.80
C ASP A 107 1.87 -4.57 24.31
N TYR A 108 2.50 -4.10 25.37
CA TYR A 108 2.32 -2.75 25.87
C TYR A 108 3.31 -1.80 25.19
N ILE A 109 2.81 -0.67 24.76
CA ILE A 109 3.61 0.37 24.13
C ILE A 109 3.45 1.70 24.85
N GLU A 110 4.51 2.50 24.83
CA GLU A 110 4.45 3.92 25.16
C GLU A 110 4.96 4.70 23.96
N ILE A 111 4.09 5.54 23.39
CA ILE A 111 4.35 6.38 22.23
C ILE A 111 3.75 7.76 22.46
N ASP A 112 4.54 8.81 22.25
CA ASP A 112 4.14 10.21 22.49
C ASP A 112 3.53 10.42 23.90
N GLY A 113 4.02 9.68 24.93
CA GLY A 113 3.52 9.73 26.31
C GLY A 113 2.22 8.96 26.56
N ILE A 114 1.67 8.28 25.58
CA ILE A 114 0.48 7.45 25.71
C ILE A 114 0.90 6.00 25.95
N LYS A 115 0.46 5.42 27.11
CA LYS A 115 0.64 4.01 27.44
C LYS A 115 -0.61 3.23 27.09
N ALA A 116 -0.46 2.21 26.23
CA ALA A 116 -1.59 1.40 25.79
C ALA A 116 -1.14 -0.01 25.38
N GLN A 117 -2.05 -0.98 25.44
CA GLN A 117 -1.85 -2.34 24.95
C GLN A 117 -2.36 -2.44 23.51
N ILE A 118 -1.57 -3.04 22.62
CA ILE A 118 -1.94 -3.26 21.22
C ILE A 118 -3.05 -4.32 21.15
N ASN A 119 -4.17 -3.96 20.51
CA ASN A 119 -5.30 -4.87 20.31
C ASN A 119 -5.36 -5.39 18.86
N GLU A 120 -5.13 -4.50 17.88
CA GLU A 120 -5.28 -4.85 16.47
C GLU A 120 -4.36 -4.01 15.59
N PHE A 121 -3.83 -4.62 14.53
CA PHE A 121 -3.18 -3.92 13.44
C PHE A 121 -4.14 -3.74 12.27
N HIS A 122 -4.31 -2.50 11.82
CA HIS A 122 -5.00 -2.17 10.58
C HIS A 122 -4.01 -1.62 9.56
N LEU A 123 -4.41 -1.56 8.31
CA LEU A 123 -3.53 -1.12 7.22
C LEU A 123 -2.95 0.30 7.42
N MET A 124 -3.72 1.22 8.02
CA MET A 124 -3.31 2.63 8.19
C MET A 124 -3.16 3.05 9.65
N LYS A 125 -3.65 2.27 10.60
CA LYS A 125 -3.62 2.59 12.02
C LYS A 125 -3.50 1.32 12.86
N THR A 126 -2.94 1.46 14.04
CA THR A 126 -2.95 0.45 15.11
C THR A 126 -4.01 0.84 16.13
N VAL A 127 -4.81 -0.12 16.58
CA VAL A 127 -5.79 0.05 17.66
C VAL A 127 -5.18 -0.44 18.94
N ALA A 128 -5.14 0.41 19.95
CA ALA A 128 -4.63 0.07 21.27
C ALA A 128 -5.62 0.49 22.36
N LYS A 129 -5.50 -0.11 23.56
CA LYS A 129 -6.35 0.17 24.70
C LYS A 129 -5.50 0.61 25.88
N THR A 130 -5.82 1.74 26.47
CA THR A 130 -5.17 2.26 27.68
C THR A 130 -5.63 1.49 28.93
N SER A 131 -4.89 1.60 30.02
CA SER A 131 -5.20 0.97 31.30
C SER A 131 -6.57 1.38 31.89
N ASN A 132 -7.04 2.59 31.54
CA ASN A 132 -8.37 3.09 31.92
C ASN A 132 -9.48 2.70 30.94
N GLY A 133 -9.22 1.79 30.00
CA GLY A 133 -10.20 1.22 29.08
C GLY A 133 -10.48 2.06 27.83
N LYS A 134 -9.83 3.22 27.63
CA LYS A 134 -10.00 4.05 26.44
C LYS A 134 -9.33 3.41 25.22
N ILE A 135 -10.02 3.49 24.08
CA ILE A 135 -9.45 3.05 22.79
C ILE A 135 -8.67 4.20 22.18
N VAL A 136 -7.45 3.91 21.75
CA VAL A 136 -6.55 4.84 21.07
C VAL A 136 -6.31 4.36 19.64
N TYR A 137 -6.49 5.23 18.68
CA TYR A 137 -6.13 5.00 17.28
C TYR A 137 -4.80 5.67 17.00
N ILE A 138 -3.77 4.88 16.75
CA ILE A 138 -2.41 5.36 16.49
C ILE A 138 -2.13 5.21 14.99
N PRO A 139 -1.90 6.30 14.24
CA PRO A 139 -1.45 6.19 12.85
C PRO A 139 -0.18 5.35 12.77
N ASN A 140 -0.13 4.40 11.84
CA ASN A 140 1.01 3.48 11.76
C ASN A 140 2.34 4.19 11.50
N LEU A 141 2.30 5.33 10.82
CA LEU A 141 3.48 6.18 10.57
C LEU A 141 4.17 6.60 11.87
N LYS A 142 3.42 6.80 12.96
CA LYS A 142 3.97 7.14 14.27
C LYS A 142 4.97 6.12 14.79
N PHE A 143 4.75 4.85 14.49
CA PHE A 143 5.68 3.78 14.86
C PHE A 143 7.04 3.86 14.13
N SER A 144 7.09 4.57 13.02
CA SER A 144 8.33 4.78 12.26
C SER A 144 9.00 6.12 12.57
N GLU A 145 8.26 7.09 13.09
CA GLU A 145 8.73 8.47 13.32
C GLU A 145 9.01 8.79 14.79
N SER A 146 8.43 8.02 15.74
CA SER A 146 8.56 8.28 17.17
C SER A 146 9.43 7.23 17.86
N VAL A 147 9.98 7.61 19.02
CA VAL A 147 10.60 6.64 19.94
C VAL A 147 9.49 5.86 20.63
N ILE A 148 9.57 4.54 20.59
CA ILE A 148 8.58 3.65 21.16
C ILE A 148 9.24 2.79 22.23
N LEU A 149 8.66 2.78 23.42
CA LEU A 149 9.01 1.81 24.45
C LEU A 149 8.04 0.63 24.35
N ILE A 150 8.56 -0.59 24.33
CA ILE A 150 7.77 -1.82 24.19
C ILE A 150 8.04 -2.71 25.38
N SER A 151 6.96 -3.14 26.03
CA SER A 151 6.97 -4.19 27.07
C SER A 151 6.14 -5.36 26.59
N LYS A 152 6.66 -6.57 26.73
CA LYS A 152 5.91 -7.78 26.36
C LYS A 152 4.70 -7.98 27.28
N GLY A 153 3.57 -8.29 26.67
CA GLY A 153 2.33 -8.61 27.38
C GLY A 153 2.23 -10.10 27.73
#